data_6f36e67d50b019444a955a3c85019ee3
#
_entry.id   6f36e67d50b019444a955a3c85019ee3
#
_cell.length_a   1.000
_cell.length_b   1.000
_cell.length_c   1.000
_cell.angle_alpha   90.00
_cell.angle_beta   90.00
_cell.angle_gamma   90.00
#
_symmetry.space_group_name_H-M   'P 1'
#
loop_
_entity.id
_entity.type
_entity.pdbx_description
1 polymer ?
#
loop_
_entity_poly.entity_id
_entity_poly.type
_entity_poly.pdbx_seq_one_letter_code
_entity_poly.pdbx_strand_id
1 'polypeptide(L)'
;MRILIVKLSSLGDVVQTMPVVHDIRQAFPQAQIDWVVEEAFAPLVQEVSGVRRVLPIAQRRWRKSWFAAPTKLERAAFVKLLQAQAYDAVIDFQGLIKSALVARSARLAPGGFRATYANASEACAYEWPVRWLLDRTFPMPRRIHAVARYRLLAALALGYTAEGANIYPLVPLPPGVPLSERYGVVLAHGTTRADNEWPEAQWIALGRQLIHQGHTVELPQAGATELARVQRIAAALGLQARVWPALSLAQVAQRMAACSGVIGVDSGLSHLAVALDAPHVQIFSQPRAWRAGPVGCTYQVALGGQAAPNVAEVWAAWLAVGVAYASAHPGAPIGVPTGAASNLQTDASANTPAAANSSAAAAPQPAPATNTRPRA
;
A
#
# COMPACT_ATOMS: atom_id res chain seq x y z
N MET A 1 -4.75 23.61 11.92
CA MET A 1 -5.04 22.29 12.53
C MET A 1 -3.78 21.43 12.45
N ARG A 2 -3.40 20.76 13.55
CA ARG A 2 -2.30 19.78 13.59
C ARG A 2 -2.84 18.38 13.79
N ILE A 3 -2.48 17.48 12.89
CA ILE A 3 -2.97 16.11 12.86
C ILE A 3 -1.80 15.16 13.02
N LEU A 4 -1.94 14.14 13.89
CA LEU A 4 -1.01 13.05 14.02
C LEU A 4 -1.60 11.78 13.43
N ILE A 5 -0.93 11.22 12.44
CA ILE A 5 -1.20 9.89 11.90
C ILE A 5 -0.38 8.88 12.70
N VAL A 6 -1.03 7.87 13.25
CA VAL A 6 -0.37 6.73 13.91
C VAL A 6 -0.61 5.49 13.05
N LYS A 7 0.38 5.15 12.22
CA LYS A 7 0.40 3.91 11.42
C LYS A 7 1.81 3.36 11.39
N LEU A 8 2.06 2.37 12.24
CA LEU A 8 3.40 1.91 12.55
C LEU A 8 3.92 0.89 11.52
N SER A 9 3.06 -0.02 11.05
CA SER A 9 3.42 -1.16 10.19
C SER A 9 2.16 -1.84 9.63
N SER A 10 2.19 -2.78 8.66
CA SER A 10 3.35 -3.22 7.90
C SER A 10 3.65 -2.26 6.74
N LEU A 11 4.67 -2.55 5.90
CA LEU A 11 5.01 -1.69 4.76
C LEU A 11 3.79 -1.46 3.85
N GLY A 12 3.08 -2.51 3.45
CA GLY A 12 1.89 -2.39 2.61
C GLY A 12 0.81 -1.52 3.24
N ASP A 13 0.56 -1.69 4.55
CA ASP A 13 -0.42 -0.87 5.26
C ASP A 13 0.02 0.61 5.38
N VAL A 14 1.32 0.87 5.53
CA VAL A 14 1.87 2.24 5.54
C VAL A 14 1.63 2.89 4.19
N VAL A 15 1.98 2.20 3.09
CA VAL A 15 1.74 2.69 1.72
C VAL A 15 0.25 2.93 1.47
N GLN A 16 -0.61 1.98 1.81
CA GLN A 16 -2.06 2.08 1.64
C GLN A 16 -2.72 3.19 2.49
N THR A 17 -2.00 3.73 3.49
CA THR A 17 -2.47 4.88 4.29
C THR A 17 -2.11 6.23 3.63
N MET A 18 -1.17 6.28 2.69
CA MET A 18 -0.71 7.54 2.08
C MET A 18 -1.81 8.39 1.43
N PRO A 19 -2.85 7.81 0.76
CA PRO A 19 -3.94 8.60 0.20
C PRO A 19 -4.69 9.45 1.23
N VAL A 20 -4.68 9.05 2.51
CA VAL A 20 -5.25 9.85 3.61
C VAL A 20 -4.59 11.23 3.72
N VAL A 21 -3.28 11.32 3.46
CA VAL A 21 -2.53 12.59 3.50
C VAL A 21 -3.03 13.52 2.40
N HIS A 22 -3.26 12.99 1.20
CA HIS A 22 -3.85 13.74 0.09
C HIS A 22 -5.25 14.25 0.45
N ASP A 23 -6.14 13.38 0.91
CA ASP A 23 -7.51 13.72 1.29
C ASP A 23 -7.56 14.84 2.35
N ILE A 24 -6.75 14.68 3.42
CA ILE A 24 -6.67 15.69 4.48
C ILE A 24 -6.19 17.03 3.92
N ARG A 25 -5.20 17.03 3.03
CA ARG A 25 -4.66 18.25 2.42
C ARG A 25 -5.66 18.91 1.48
N GLN A 26 -6.51 18.14 0.80
CA GLN A 26 -7.61 18.66 -0.01
C GLN A 26 -8.69 19.30 0.87
N ALA A 27 -9.10 18.60 1.93
CA ALA A 27 -10.14 19.11 2.84
C ALA A 27 -9.65 20.27 3.72
N PHE A 28 -8.39 20.24 4.12
CA PHE A 28 -7.75 21.20 5.03
C PHE A 28 -6.38 21.63 4.50
N PRO A 29 -6.29 22.56 3.53
CA PRO A 29 -5.03 22.93 2.87
C PRO A 29 -3.93 23.40 3.83
N GLN A 30 -4.29 23.98 4.98
CA GLN A 30 -3.36 24.46 6.00
C GLN A 30 -3.08 23.44 7.11
N ALA A 31 -3.56 22.18 6.98
CA ALA A 31 -3.30 21.16 7.97
C ALA A 31 -1.81 20.82 8.04
N GLN A 32 -1.28 20.71 9.25
CA GLN A 32 0.08 20.23 9.54
C GLN A 32 -0.02 18.77 9.96
N ILE A 33 0.50 17.86 9.12
CA ILE A 33 0.40 16.42 9.33
C ILE A 33 1.75 15.89 9.80
N ASP A 34 1.76 15.27 10.98
CA ASP A 34 2.90 14.48 11.48
C ASP A 34 2.53 13.00 11.42
N TRP A 35 3.51 12.11 11.24
CA TRP A 35 3.28 10.68 11.13
C TRP A 35 4.23 9.87 12.01
N VAL A 36 3.68 9.07 12.93
CA VAL A 36 4.46 8.07 13.68
C VAL A 36 4.49 6.76 12.91
N VAL A 37 5.69 6.28 12.64
CA VAL A 37 5.92 5.06 11.86
C VAL A 37 7.15 4.30 12.39
N GLU A 38 7.19 2.98 12.24
CA GLU A 38 8.36 2.16 12.58
C GLU A 38 9.61 2.65 11.83
N GLU A 39 10.77 2.72 12.51
CA GLU A 39 12.03 3.31 11.99
C GLU A 39 12.41 2.80 10.60
N ALA A 40 12.16 1.52 10.29
CA ALA A 40 12.47 0.93 8.99
C ALA A 40 11.65 1.52 7.83
N PHE A 41 10.49 2.10 8.09
CA PHE A 41 9.60 2.68 7.07
C PHE A 41 9.69 4.21 7.01
N ALA A 42 10.35 4.84 7.97
CA ALA A 42 10.48 6.28 8.06
C ALA A 42 11.08 6.92 6.78
N PRO A 43 12.14 6.34 6.15
CA PRO A 43 12.69 6.91 4.92
C PRO A 43 11.67 7.01 3.79
N LEU A 44 10.74 6.06 3.66
CA LEU A 44 9.70 6.13 2.65
C LEU A 44 8.63 7.17 2.99
N VAL A 45 8.24 7.28 4.25
CA VAL A 45 7.21 8.25 4.68
C VAL A 45 7.74 9.69 4.60
N GLN A 46 9.06 9.91 4.66
CA GLN A 46 9.69 11.21 4.42
C GLN A 46 9.48 11.72 2.99
N GLU A 47 9.30 10.81 2.02
CA GLU A 47 9.01 11.12 0.62
C GLU A 47 7.51 11.41 0.37
N VAL A 48 6.65 11.37 1.40
CA VAL A 48 5.22 11.65 1.26
C VAL A 48 4.97 13.15 1.33
N SER A 49 4.61 13.75 0.21
CA SER A 49 4.25 15.17 0.13
C SER A 49 3.06 15.49 1.04
N GLY A 50 3.19 16.54 1.84
CA GLY A 50 2.17 16.95 2.79
C GLY A 50 2.37 16.41 4.22
N VAL A 51 3.30 15.47 4.44
CA VAL A 51 3.77 15.11 5.77
C VAL A 51 4.83 16.09 6.21
N ARG A 52 4.58 16.81 7.31
CA ARG A 52 5.50 17.82 7.85
C ARG A 52 6.64 17.18 8.63
N ARG A 53 6.33 16.21 9.47
CA ARG A 53 7.30 15.53 10.35
C ARG A 53 7.01 14.04 10.37
N VAL A 54 8.06 13.26 10.16
CA VAL A 54 8.06 11.82 10.42
C VAL A 54 8.68 11.58 11.78
N LEU A 55 8.00 10.82 12.64
CA LEU A 55 8.40 10.48 13.99
C LEU A 55 8.74 8.97 14.05
N PRO A 56 10.00 8.58 13.83
CA PRO A 56 10.38 7.18 13.84
C PRO A 56 10.24 6.57 15.23
N ILE A 57 9.65 5.37 15.29
CA ILE A 57 9.56 4.57 16.50
C ILE A 57 10.21 3.20 16.27
N ALA A 58 10.99 2.71 17.22
CA ALA A 58 11.73 1.45 17.10
C ALA A 58 11.10 0.32 17.92
N GLN A 59 9.76 0.16 17.89
CA GLN A 59 9.09 -0.82 18.76
C GLN A 59 9.57 -2.25 18.54
N ARG A 60 9.89 -2.64 17.29
CA ARG A 60 10.38 -3.98 16.98
C ARG A 60 11.74 -4.24 17.63
N ARG A 61 12.62 -3.25 17.63
CA ARG A 61 13.94 -3.34 18.27
C ARG A 61 13.83 -3.25 19.77
N TRP A 62 13.05 -2.31 20.31
CA TRP A 62 12.85 -2.13 21.74
C TRP A 62 12.27 -3.36 22.44
N ARG A 63 11.38 -4.11 21.78
CA ARG A 63 10.81 -5.35 22.34
C ARG A 63 11.87 -6.40 22.69
N LYS A 64 13.01 -6.42 21.99
CA LYS A 64 14.10 -7.38 22.25
C LYS A 64 14.89 -7.03 23.52
N SER A 65 14.85 -5.77 23.95
CA SER A 65 15.64 -5.26 25.07
C SER A 65 14.86 -4.22 25.90
N TRP A 66 13.57 -4.48 26.14
CA TRP A 66 12.62 -3.50 26.70
C TRP A 66 13.08 -2.83 28.00
N PHE A 67 13.76 -3.58 28.87
CA PHE A 67 14.21 -3.11 30.20
C PHE A 67 15.63 -2.55 30.19
N ALA A 68 16.37 -2.66 29.10
CA ALA A 68 17.74 -2.13 28.99
C ALA A 68 17.74 -0.59 29.11
N ALA A 69 18.74 -0.05 29.80
CA ALA A 69 18.88 1.38 30.02
C ALA A 69 18.89 2.21 28.71
N PRO A 70 19.64 1.81 27.65
CA PRO A 70 19.58 2.51 26.37
C PRO A 70 18.17 2.54 25.76
N THR A 71 17.44 1.43 25.81
CA THR A 71 16.06 1.36 25.30
C THR A 71 15.11 2.27 26.09
N LYS A 72 15.26 2.37 27.40
CA LYS A 72 14.47 3.29 28.22
C LYS A 72 14.74 4.75 27.85
N LEU A 73 15.99 5.11 27.60
CA LEU A 73 16.38 6.46 27.18
C LEU A 73 15.82 6.79 25.79
N GLU A 74 15.93 5.89 24.82
CA GLU A 74 15.37 6.07 23.48
C GLU A 74 13.84 6.26 23.52
N ARG A 75 13.15 5.44 24.32
CA ARG A 75 11.69 5.57 24.50
C ARG A 75 11.31 6.92 25.14
N ALA A 76 12.05 7.36 26.14
CA ALA A 76 11.83 8.67 26.77
C ALA A 76 12.07 9.82 25.76
N ALA A 77 13.13 9.73 24.95
CA ALA A 77 13.42 10.68 23.89
C ALA A 77 12.31 10.71 22.83
N PHE A 78 11.82 9.54 22.40
CA PHE A 78 10.68 9.46 21.48
C PHE A 78 9.42 10.12 22.06
N VAL A 79 9.07 9.84 23.31
CA VAL A 79 7.89 10.46 23.94
C VAL A 79 8.07 11.99 24.04
N LYS A 80 9.25 12.48 24.41
CA LYS A 80 9.56 13.91 24.43
C LYS A 80 9.38 14.54 23.03
N LEU A 81 9.86 13.88 21.98
CA LEU A 81 9.71 14.33 20.59
C LEU A 81 8.23 14.34 20.16
N LEU A 82 7.46 13.31 20.50
CA LEU A 82 6.04 13.20 20.23
C LEU A 82 5.23 14.31 20.92
N GLN A 83 5.56 14.63 22.17
CA GLN A 83 4.90 15.63 23.00
C GLN A 83 5.38 17.06 22.75
N ALA A 84 6.41 17.27 21.93
CA ALA A 84 6.90 18.59 21.57
C ALA A 84 5.84 19.46 20.86
N GLN A 85 4.84 18.83 20.26
CA GLN A 85 3.68 19.51 19.65
C GLN A 85 2.39 19.03 20.31
N ALA A 86 1.38 19.94 20.35
CA ALA A 86 0.02 19.58 20.71
C ALA A 86 -0.81 19.38 19.43
N TYR A 87 -1.64 18.34 19.39
CA TYR A 87 -2.42 17.93 18.23
C TYR A 87 -3.91 18.20 18.42
N ASP A 88 -4.57 18.70 17.40
CA ASP A 88 -6.03 18.84 17.36
C ASP A 88 -6.70 17.48 17.12
N ALA A 89 -6.06 16.60 16.34
CA ALA A 89 -6.51 15.24 16.11
C ALA A 89 -5.33 14.25 16.07
N VAL A 90 -5.47 13.12 16.74
CA VAL A 90 -4.56 11.97 16.68
C VAL A 90 -5.36 10.79 16.17
N ILE A 91 -5.00 10.24 15.01
CA ILE A 91 -5.78 9.17 14.38
C ILE A 91 -4.94 7.90 14.32
N ASP A 92 -5.38 6.86 15.03
CA ASP A 92 -4.76 5.53 15.02
C ASP A 92 -5.35 4.68 13.90
N PHE A 93 -4.60 4.56 12.80
CA PHE A 93 -4.93 3.73 11.63
C PHE A 93 -4.48 2.26 11.80
N GLN A 94 -3.84 1.92 12.91
CA GLN A 94 -3.38 0.55 13.15
C GLN A 94 -4.44 -0.30 13.85
N GLY A 95 -5.14 0.27 14.83
CA GLY A 95 -6.19 -0.43 15.59
C GLY A 95 -5.68 -1.51 16.53
N LEU A 96 -4.45 -1.38 17.05
CA LEU A 96 -3.82 -2.31 17.98
C LEU A 96 -3.45 -1.61 19.29
N ILE A 97 -3.41 -2.33 20.40
CA ILE A 97 -3.07 -1.77 21.73
C ILE A 97 -1.73 -1.01 21.66
N LYS A 98 -0.74 -1.57 20.98
CA LYS A 98 0.57 -0.93 20.86
C LYS A 98 0.52 0.44 20.17
N SER A 99 -0.32 0.62 19.17
CA SER A 99 -0.48 1.90 18.46
C SER A 99 -1.40 2.85 19.23
N ALA A 100 -2.43 2.33 19.88
CA ALA A 100 -3.30 3.11 20.75
C ALA A 100 -2.52 3.71 21.95
N LEU A 101 -1.56 2.99 22.52
CA LEU A 101 -0.68 3.50 23.56
C LEU A 101 0.23 4.63 23.03
N VAL A 102 0.72 4.55 21.81
CA VAL A 102 1.45 5.63 21.15
C VAL A 102 0.53 6.84 20.94
N ALA A 103 -0.68 6.63 20.39
CA ALA A 103 -1.66 7.70 20.22
C ALA A 103 -2.02 8.37 21.55
N ARG A 104 -2.16 7.58 22.64
CA ARG A 104 -2.45 8.08 23.99
C ARG A 104 -1.30 8.91 24.56
N SER A 105 -0.05 8.61 24.21
CA SER A 105 1.13 9.34 24.66
C SER A 105 1.29 10.71 23.98
N ALA A 106 0.58 10.99 22.89
CA ALA A 106 0.60 12.27 22.22
C ALA A 106 -0.10 13.35 23.06
N ARG A 107 0.43 14.58 23.05
CA ARG A 107 -0.18 15.74 23.68
C ARG A 107 -1.30 16.29 22.82
N LEU A 108 -2.48 16.49 23.40
CA LEU A 108 -3.61 17.13 22.70
C LEU A 108 -3.59 18.65 22.90
N ALA A 109 -4.07 19.38 21.89
CA ALA A 109 -4.46 20.77 22.02
C ALA A 109 -5.80 20.87 22.79
N PRO A 110 -6.17 22.05 23.33
CA PRO A 110 -7.49 22.25 23.92
C PRO A 110 -8.59 21.87 22.91
N GLY A 111 -9.52 20.98 23.31
CA GLY A 111 -10.56 20.44 22.44
C GLY A 111 -10.10 19.35 21.47
N GLY A 112 -8.82 19.00 21.47
CA GLY A 112 -8.27 17.93 20.64
C GLY A 112 -8.77 16.54 21.06
N PHE A 113 -8.65 15.54 20.17
CA PHE A 113 -9.14 14.18 20.42
C PHE A 113 -8.25 13.12 19.77
N ARG A 114 -8.42 11.89 20.24
CA ARG A 114 -7.81 10.68 19.66
C ARG A 114 -8.90 9.81 19.07
N ALA A 115 -8.68 9.29 17.86
CA ALA A 115 -9.65 8.50 17.13
C ALA A 115 -9.07 7.16 16.65
N THR A 116 -9.93 6.13 16.54
CA THR A 116 -9.62 4.84 15.96
C THR A 116 -10.88 4.11 15.49
N TYR A 117 -10.76 2.85 15.13
CA TYR A 117 -11.85 1.96 14.74
C TYR A 117 -12.69 1.50 15.93
N ALA A 118 -14.02 1.40 15.74
CA ALA A 118 -14.95 0.84 16.72
C ALA A 118 -15.02 -0.70 16.65
N ASN A 119 -14.70 -1.28 15.48
CA ASN A 119 -14.86 -2.71 15.21
C ASN A 119 -13.80 -3.25 14.24
N ALA A 120 -13.67 -4.57 14.23
CA ALA A 120 -12.88 -5.28 13.24
C ALA A 120 -13.51 -5.19 11.85
N SER A 121 -12.65 -5.16 10.82
CA SER A 121 -13.03 -5.46 9.44
C SER A 121 -12.38 -6.78 9.02
N GLU A 122 -12.97 -7.48 8.06
CA GLU A 122 -12.49 -8.76 7.56
C GLU A 122 -11.04 -8.65 7.06
N ALA A 123 -10.20 -9.61 7.43
CA ALA A 123 -8.78 -9.66 7.10
C ALA A 123 -7.96 -8.42 7.55
N CYS A 124 -8.46 -7.61 8.49
CA CYS A 124 -7.74 -6.50 9.09
C CYS A 124 -7.44 -6.79 10.56
N ALA A 125 -6.21 -6.52 10.98
CA ALA A 125 -5.86 -6.64 12.39
C ALA A 125 -6.62 -5.59 13.20
N TYR A 126 -7.20 -6.02 14.32
CA TYR A 126 -7.90 -5.17 15.27
C TYR A 126 -7.89 -5.82 16.66
N GLU A 127 -7.60 -5.04 17.69
CA GLU A 127 -7.66 -5.46 19.08
C GLU A 127 -8.76 -4.66 19.78
N TRP A 128 -9.85 -5.34 20.19
CA TRP A 128 -11.06 -4.72 20.72
C TRP A 128 -10.85 -3.76 21.93
N PRO A 129 -9.80 -3.88 22.80
CA PRO A 129 -9.59 -2.94 23.89
C PRO A 129 -9.22 -1.52 23.43
N VAL A 130 -8.76 -1.34 22.16
CA VAL A 130 -8.35 -0.02 21.63
C VAL A 130 -9.49 1.00 21.69
N ARG A 131 -10.74 0.54 21.58
CA ARG A 131 -11.91 1.42 21.63
C ARG A 131 -12.11 2.12 22.98
N TRP A 132 -11.51 1.60 24.04
CA TRP A 132 -11.55 2.22 25.38
C TRP A 132 -10.31 3.04 25.71
N LEU A 133 -9.26 2.90 24.89
CA LEU A 133 -8.02 3.63 25.07
C LEU A 133 -8.04 5.01 24.42
N LEU A 134 -8.94 5.23 23.46
CA LEU A 134 -9.01 6.46 22.67
C LEU A 134 -10.37 7.13 22.81
N ASP A 135 -10.44 8.44 22.50
CA ASP A 135 -11.57 9.29 22.87
C ASP A 135 -12.79 9.10 21.95
N ARG A 136 -12.54 8.78 20.66
CA ARG A 136 -13.58 8.59 19.64
C ARG A 136 -13.32 7.32 18.85
N THR A 137 -14.39 6.59 18.53
CA THR A 137 -14.29 5.39 17.69
C THR A 137 -15.34 5.42 16.59
N PHE A 138 -14.96 4.92 15.41
CA PHE A 138 -15.81 4.96 14.23
C PHE A 138 -16.04 3.56 13.67
N PRO A 139 -17.30 3.20 13.37
CA PRO A 139 -17.62 1.90 12.80
C PRO A 139 -17.14 1.81 11.36
N MET A 140 -16.61 0.62 11.03
CA MET A 140 -16.16 0.32 9.67
C MET A 140 -17.01 -0.79 9.07
N PRO A 141 -17.26 -0.79 7.76
CA PRO A 141 -17.86 -1.92 7.07
C PRO A 141 -17.08 -3.20 7.33
N ARG A 142 -17.80 -4.31 7.44
CA ARG A 142 -17.18 -5.62 7.67
C ARG A 142 -16.20 -5.98 6.55
N ARG A 143 -16.61 -5.76 5.29
CA ARG A 143 -15.81 -6.02 4.10
C ARG A 143 -15.54 -4.69 3.38
N ILE A 144 -14.28 -4.27 3.41
CA ILE A 144 -13.86 -2.98 2.85
C ILE A 144 -12.41 -3.10 2.37
N HIS A 145 -12.10 -2.47 1.24
CA HIS A 145 -10.73 -2.36 0.75
C HIS A 145 -9.86 -1.57 1.75
N ALA A 146 -8.60 -1.96 1.92
CA ALA A 146 -7.73 -1.37 2.94
C ALA A 146 -7.56 0.14 2.79
N VAL A 147 -7.32 0.63 1.58
CA VAL A 147 -7.22 2.09 1.31
C VAL A 147 -8.52 2.80 1.66
N ALA A 148 -9.66 2.27 1.21
CA ALA A 148 -10.96 2.85 1.51
C ALA A 148 -11.25 2.87 3.03
N ARG A 149 -10.80 1.85 3.77
CA ARG A 149 -10.92 1.80 5.23
C ARG A 149 -10.14 2.92 5.92
N TYR A 150 -8.92 3.21 5.45
CA TYR A 150 -8.11 4.29 6.01
C TYR A 150 -8.69 5.66 5.67
N ARG A 151 -9.09 5.87 4.41
CA ARG A 151 -9.73 7.11 3.96
C ARG A 151 -11.03 7.37 4.72
N LEU A 152 -11.88 6.35 4.90
CA LEU A 152 -13.14 6.44 5.64
C LEU A 152 -12.91 6.81 7.11
N LEU A 153 -11.94 6.20 7.80
CA LEU A 153 -11.62 6.56 9.19
C LEU A 153 -11.24 8.03 9.32
N ALA A 154 -10.37 8.51 8.43
CA ALA A 154 -9.94 9.90 8.44
C ALA A 154 -11.11 10.85 8.16
N ALA A 155 -11.94 10.54 7.18
CA ALA A 155 -13.12 11.33 6.80
C ALA A 155 -14.11 11.44 7.96
N LEU A 156 -14.45 10.33 8.60
CA LEU A 156 -15.35 10.32 9.76
C LEU A 156 -14.77 11.04 10.97
N ALA A 157 -13.46 10.89 11.22
CA ALA A 157 -12.80 11.52 12.36
C ALA A 157 -12.70 13.05 12.21
N LEU A 158 -12.47 13.53 11.00
CA LEU A 158 -12.21 14.95 10.72
C LEU A 158 -13.41 15.70 10.10
N GLY A 159 -14.48 15.00 9.75
CA GLY A 159 -15.72 15.62 9.23
C GLY A 159 -15.62 16.08 7.77
N TYR A 160 -14.95 15.31 6.91
CA TYR A 160 -14.94 15.54 5.47
C TYR A 160 -15.43 14.31 4.70
N THR A 161 -15.66 14.44 3.40
CA THR A 161 -16.02 13.32 2.51
C THR A 161 -14.79 12.89 1.70
N ALA A 162 -14.42 11.62 1.78
CA ALA A 162 -13.33 11.05 0.98
C ALA A 162 -13.91 10.51 -0.34
N GLU A 163 -13.72 11.27 -1.43
CA GLU A 163 -14.23 10.94 -2.76
C GLU A 163 -13.08 10.81 -3.78
N GLY A 164 -13.41 10.29 -4.98
CA GLY A 164 -12.49 10.20 -6.10
C GLY A 164 -11.41 9.13 -5.97
N ALA A 165 -10.41 9.22 -6.84
CA ALA A 165 -9.31 8.26 -6.97
C ALA A 165 -8.41 8.21 -5.73
N ASN A 166 -7.69 7.10 -5.59
CA ASN A 166 -6.66 6.96 -4.57
C ASN A 166 -5.38 7.66 -5.04
N ILE A 167 -5.14 8.89 -4.60
CA ILE A 167 -3.93 9.64 -4.93
C ILE A 167 -2.86 9.38 -3.87
N TYR A 168 -1.73 8.85 -4.29
CA TYR A 168 -0.58 8.60 -3.44
C TYR A 168 0.40 9.79 -3.56
N PRO A 169 0.54 10.64 -2.52
CA PRO A 169 1.34 11.84 -2.61
C PRO A 169 2.83 11.56 -2.39
N LEU A 170 3.37 10.55 -3.05
CA LEU A 170 4.82 10.35 -3.10
C LEU A 170 5.42 11.46 -3.95
N VAL A 171 6.48 12.11 -3.43
CA VAL A 171 7.22 13.10 -4.21
C VAL A 171 7.71 12.39 -5.48
N PRO A 172 7.49 12.97 -6.68
CA PRO A 172 8.09 12.43 -7.87
C PRO A 172 9.59 12.34 -7.64
N LEU A 173 10.06 11.12 -7.61
CA LEU A 173 11.50 10.86 -7.59
C LEU A 173 12.11 11.61 -8.76
N PRO A 174 13.38 12.08 -8.69
CA PRO A 174 13.93 13.10 -9.57
C PRO A 174 13.48 12.88 -11.00
N PRO A 175 13.18 13.96 -11.78
CA PRO A 175 12.45 13.95 -13.05
C PRO A 175 12.96 12.82 -13.92
N GLY A 176 12.09 11.87 -14.12
CA GLY A 176 12.44 10.48 -14.25
C GLY A 176 13.31 10.18 -15.43
N VAL A 177 14.02 9.11 -15.32
CA VAL A 177 14.49 8.34 -16.46
C VAL A 177 13.31 8.26 -17.45
N PRO A 178 13.43 8.84 -18.64
CA PRO A 178 12.38 8.75 -19.66
C PRO A 178 11.92 7.30 -19.78
N LEU A 179 10.63 7.06 -19.98
CA LEU A 179 10.11 5.69 -20.11
C LEU A 179 10.86 4.87 -21.17
N SER A 180 11.38 5.56 -22.24
CA SER A 180 12.27 4.99 -23.26
C SER A 180 13.57 4.41 -22.72
N GLU A 181 14.00 4.85 -21.56
CA GLU A 181 15.26 4.42 -20.93
C GLU A 181 15.02 3.46 -19.75
N ARG A 182 13.75 3.05 -19.51
CA ARG A 182 13.37 2.08 -18.48
C ARG A 182 13.37 0.68 -19.06
N TYR A 183 14.36 -0.12 -18.69
CA TYR A 183 14.51 -1.48 -19.26
C TYR A 183 14.25 -2.60 -18.24
N GLY A 184 14.30 -2.31 -16.95
CA GLY A 184 14.18 -3.30 -15.90
C GLY A 184 12.75 -3.60 -15.50
N VAL A 185 12.42 -4.88 -15.30
CA VAL A 185 11.19 -5.32 -14.65
C VAL A 185 11.52 -5.84 -13.27
N VAL A 186 10.88 -5.27 -12.26
CA VAL A 186 11.08 -5.67 -10.87
C VAL A 186 10.26 -6.92 -10.57
N LEU A 187 10.92 -7.96 -10.08
CA LEU A 187 10.25 -9.14 -9.51
C LEU A 187 10.16 -9.00 -7.99
N ALA A 188 9.03 -8.51 -7.49
CA ALA A 188 8.76 -8.36 -6.07
C ALA A 188 8.33 -9.70 -5.44
N HIS A 189 9.30 -10.61 -5.33
CA HIS A 189 9.11 -12.02 -4.95
C HIS A 189 8.95 -12.23 -3.44
N GLY A 190 9.39 -11.26 -2.61
CA GLY A 190 9.43 -11.36 -1.15
C GLY A 190 8.08 -11.09 -0.52
N THR A 191 7.71 -11.92 0.45
CA THR A 191 6.53 -11.73 1.29
C THR A 191 6.79 -12.27 2.70
N THR A 192 6.16 -11.67 3.70
CA THR A 192 6.23 -12.16 5.10
C THR A 192 5.29 -13.33 5.37
N ARG A 193 4.49 -13.72 4.40
CA ARG A 193 3.46 -14.75 4.50
C ARG A 193 3.80 -15.90 3.57
N ALA A 194 4.08 -17.06 4.12
CA ALA A 194 4.39 -18.25 3.31
C ALA A 194 3.26 -18.64 2.34
N ASP A 195 1.98 -18.39 2.72
CA ASP A 195 0.82 -18.65 1.89
C ASP A 195 0.65 -17.68 0.71
N ASN A 196 1.46 -16.63 0.62
CA ASN A 196 1.52 -15.69 -0.51
C ASN A 196 2.75 -15.94 -1.41
N GLU A 197 3.62 -16.88 -1.07
CA GLU A 197 4.80 -17.15 -1.89
C GLU A 197 4.42 -17.75 -3.24
N TRP A 198 5.12 -17.30 -4.28
CA TRP A 198 5.09 -17.90 -5.61
C TRP A 198 6.35 -18.74 -5.81
N PRO A 199 6.27 -19.93 -6.42
CA PRO A 199 7.41 -20.85 -6.51
C PRO A 199 8.63 -20.26 -7.24
N GLU A 200 9.83 -20.53 -6.72
CA GLU A 200 11.09 -20.03 -7.30
C GLU A 200 11.27 -20.43 -8.76
N ALA A 201 10.87 -21.66 -9.14
CA ALA A 201 10.91 -22.13 -10.52
C ALA A 201 10.03 -21.28 -11.47
N GLN A 202 8.90 -20.77 -10.98
CA GLN A 202 8.03 -19.91 -11.78
C GLN A 202 8.62 -18.51 -11.93
N TRP A 203 9.28 -17.96 -10.92
CA TRP A 203 10.03 -16.71 -11.02
C TRP A 203 11.15 -16.81 -12.07
N ILE A 204 11.89 -17.93 -12.08
CA ILE A 204 12.93 -18.19 -13.08
C ILE A 204 12.34 -18.30 -14.48
N ALA A 205 11.24 -19.04 -14.64
CA ALA A 205 10.58 -19.17 -15.95
C ALA A 205 10.06 -17.84 -16.49
N LEU A 206 9.41 -17.03 -15.63
CA LEU A 206 8.95 -15.69 -15.97
C LEU A 206 10.14 -14.76 -16.31
N GLY A 207 11.20 -14.81 -15.53
CA GLY A 207 12.41 -14.03 -15.77
C GLY A 207 13.06 -14.32 -17.12
N ARG A 208 13.09 -15.60 -17.54
CA ARG A 208 13.57 -15.98 -18.87
C ARG A 208 12.71 -15.39 -19.99
N GLN A 209 11.37 -15.36 -19.85
CA GLN A 209 10.49 -14.72 -20.81
C GLN A 209 10.73 -13.22 -20.92
N LEU A 210 10.90 -12.53 -19.78
CA LEU A 210 11.22 -11.10 -19.75
C LEU A 210 12.55 -10.81 -20.45
N ILE A 211 13.59 -11.59 -20.18
CA ILE A 211 14.91 -11.46 -20.81
C ILE A 211 14.85 -11.72 -22.30
N HIS A 212 14.11 -12.73 -22.75
CA HIS A 212 13.90 -13.02 -24.17
C HIS A 212 13.25 -11.84 -24.90
N GLN A 213 12.47 -11.03 -24.20
CA GLN A 213 11.83 -9.82 -24.75
C GLN A 213 12.71 -8.56 -24.56
N GLY A 214 13.97 -8.69 -24.17
CA GLY A 214 14.93 -7.60 -24.06
C GLY A 214 14.90 -6.84 -22.73
N HIS A 215 14.13 -7.29 -21.72
CA HIS A 215 14.16 -6.68 -20.41
C HIS A 215 15.33 -7.19 -19.57
N THR A 216 15.81 -6.34 -18.65
CA THR A 216 16.56 -6.81 -17.48
C THR A 216 15.59 -7.18 -16.35
N VAL A 217 16.00 -8.14 -15.52
CA VAL A 217 15.24 -8.57 -14.33
C VAL A 217 15.86 -7.93 -13.10
N GLU A 218 15.08 -7.17 -12.36
CA GLU A 218 15.52 -6.46 -11.17
C GLU A 218 15.00 -7.18 -9.91
N LEU A 219 15.91 -7.56 -9.02
CA LEU A 219 15.63 -8.44 -7.87
C LEU A 219 15.92 -7.71 -6.55
N PRO A 220 14.91 -7.02 -5.96
CA PRO A 220 15.03 -6.44 -4.63
C PRO A 220 15.17 -7.53 -3.56
N GLN A 221 15.80 -7.19 -2.43
CA GLN A 221 15.93 -8.09 -1.29
C GLN A 221 16.00 -7.32 0.03
N ALA A 222 15.58 -7.96 1.12
CA ALA A 222 15.70 -7.45 2.49
C ALA A 222 16.08 -8.60 3.43
N GLY A 223 17.38 -8.68 3.75
CA GLY A 223 17.92 -9.68 4.68
C GLY A 223 18.38 -10.98 4.05
N ALA A 224 19.02 -11.82 4.86
CA ALA A 224 19.78 -12.97 4.39
C ALA A 224 18.94 -14.02 3.63
N THR A 225 17.72 -14.29 4.06
CA THR A 225 16.84 -15.27 3.43
C THR A 225 16.42 -14.86 2.03
N GLU A 226 16.00 -13.59 1.86
CA GLU A 226 15.63 -13.06 0.54
C GLU A 226 16.86 -12.94 -0.36
N LEU A 227 18.00 -12.51 0.19
CA LEU A 227 19.26 -12.44 -0.55
C LEU A 227 19.65 -13.81 -1.12
N ALA A 228 19.62 -14.88 -0.32
CA ALA A 228 19.90 -16.22 -0.80
C ALA A 228 18.94 -16.68 -1.92
N ARG A 229 17.65 -16.34 -1.82
CA ARG A 229 16.65 -16.62 -2.86
C ARG A 229 16.97 -15.89 -4.16
N VAL A 230 17.19 -14.57 -4.12
CA VAL A 230 17.46 -13.80 -5.34
C VAL A 230 18.79 -14.18 -5.98
N GLN A 231 19.79 -14.59 -5.21
CA GLN A 231 21.04 -15.09 -5.74
C GLN A 231 20.86 -16.38 -6.57
N ARG A 232 20.00 -17.33 -6.11
CA ARG A 232 19.66 -18.52 -6.89
C ARG A 232 18.88 -18.16 -8.17
N ILE A 233 17.90 -17.26 -8.07
CA ILE A 233 17.14 -16.79 -9.24
C ILE A 233 18.09 -16.12 -10.24
N ALA A 234 18.95 -15.20 -9.77
CA ALA A 234 19.91 -14.51 -10.64
C ALA A 234 20.91 -15.47 -11.29
N ALA A 235 21.42 -16.45 -10.56
CA ALA A 235 22.32 -17.48 -11.12
C ALA A 235 21.65 -18.28 -12.25
N ALA A 236 20.35 -18.55 -12.16
CA ALA A 236 19.59 -19.26 -13.18
C ALA A 236 19.22 -18.41 -14.41
N LEU A 237 19.22 -17.06 -14.27
CA LEU A 237 18.86 -16.08 -15.30
C LEU A 237 20.07 -15.45 -16.01
N GLY A 238 21.26 -15.49 -15.40
CA GLY A 238 22.49 -14.94 -15.95
C GLY A 238 22.62 -13.42 -15.80
N LEU A 239 23.39 -12.80 -16.69
CA LEU A 239 23.84 -11.39 -16.58
C LEU A 239 22.73 -10.35 -16.66
N GLN A 240 21.58 -10.69 -17.21
CA GLN A 240 20.41 -9.80 -17.30
C GLN A 240 19.63 -9.71 -16.00
N ALA A 241 19.93 -10.55 -15.00
CA ALA A 241 19.32 -10.47 -13.68
C ALA A 241 20.22 -9.69 -12.71
N ARG A 242 19.67 -8.64 -12.10
CA ARG A 242 20.41 -7.74 -11.21
C ARG A 242 19.85 -7.85 -9.79
N VAL A 243 20.66 -8.37 -8.89
CA VAL A 243 20.35 -8.38 -7.45
C VAL A 243 20.64 -6.99 -6.88
N TRP A 244 19.65 -6.40 -6.23
CA TRP A 244 19.85 -5.11 -5.59
C TRP A 244 20.68 -5.25 -4.31
N PRO A 245 21.55 -4.28 -3.99
CA PRO A 245 22.16 -4.21 -2.67
C PRO A 245 21.11 -3.95 -1.59
N ALA A 246 21.50 -4.00 -0.33
CA ALA A 246 20.63 -3.56 0.75
C ALA A 246 20.38 -2.05 0.60
N LEU A 247 19.11 -1.67 0.43
CA LEU A 247 18.65 -0.30 0.18
C LEU A 247 17.67 0.13 1.25
N SER A 248 17.64 1.43 1.53
CA SER A 248 16.53 2.04 2.26
C SER A 248 15.25 2.00 1.42
N LEU A 249 14.08 2.06 2.04
CA LEU A 249 12.82 2.02 1.29
C LEU A 249 12.62 3.23 0.35
N ALA A 250 13.19 4.39 0.67
CA ALA A 250 13.24 5.52 -0.26
C ALA A 250 14.05 5.17 -1.52
N GLN A 251 15.23 4.57 -1.36
CA GLN A 251 16.05 4.13 -2.49
C GLN A 251 15.39 3.00 -3.29
N VAL A 252 14.69 2.07 -2.60
CA VAL A 252 13.86 1.04 -3.28
C VAL A 252 12.78 1.70 -4.13
N ALA A 253 12.04 2.67 -3.59
CA ALA A 253 11.02 3.40 -4.32
C ALA A 253 11.60 4.13 -5.54
N GLN A 254 12.74 4.81 -5.38
CA GLN A 254 13.46 5.49 -6.46
C GLN A 254 13.84 4.51 -7.57
N ARG A 255 14.41 3.39 -7.21
CA ARG A 255 14.84 2.39 -8.18
C ARG A 255 13.66 1.72 -8.89
N MET A 256 12.58 1.42 -8.14
CA MET A 256 11.34 0.90 -8.73
C MET A 256 10.72 1.88 -9.75
N ALA A 257 10.69 3.17 -9.43
CA ALA A 257 10.17 4.20 -10.32
C ALA A 257 10.97 4.35 -11.63
N ALA A 258 12.24 3.96 -11.62
CA ALA A 258 13.10 3.95 -12.81
C ALA A 258 12.97 2.66 -13.65
N CYS A 259 12.16 1.68 -13.23
CA CYS A 259 11.94 0.44 -13.96
C CYS A 259 10.71 0.52 -14.87
N SER A 260 10.63 -0.38 -15.85
CA SER A 260 9.49 -0.49 -16.79
C SER A 260 8.19 -0.90 -16.10
N GLY A 261 8.29 -1.59 -14.98
CA GLY A 261 7.14 -1.98 -14.15
C GLY A 261 7.51 -3.07 -13.15
N VAL A 262 6.49 -3.62 -12.52
CA VAL A 262 6.64 -4.54 -11.38
C VAL A 262 5.72 -5.75 -11.56
N ILE A 263 6.24 -6.94 -11.35
CA ILE A 263 5.45 -8.15 -11.17
C ILE A 263 5.75 -8.64 -9.75
N GLY A 264 4.74 -8.81 -8.91
CA GLY A 264 4.98 -9.15 -7.51
C GLY A 264 3.85 -9.90 -6.84
N VAL A 265 4.18 -10.64 -5.78
CA VAL A 265 3.18 -11.25 -4.90
C VAL A 265 2.49 -10.19 -4.02
N ASP A 266 1.42 -10.56 -3.31
CA ASP A 266 0.79 -9.70 -2.29
C ASP A 266 1.80 -9.36 -1.19
N SER A 267 2.42 -8.21 -1.32
CA SER A 267 3.55 -7.75 -0.47
C SER A 267 3.63 -6.23 -0.40
N GLY A 268 4.48 -5.73 0.50
CA GLY A 268 4.70 -4.29 0.64
C GLY A 268 5.24 -3.61 -0.62
N LEU A 269 6.07 -4.29 -1.41
CA LEU A 269 6.62 -3.75 -2.66
C LEU A 269 5.57 -3.69 -3.78
N SER A 270 4.62 -4.62 -3.82
CA SER A 270 3.48 -4.54 -4.75
C SER A 270 2.60 -3.33 -4.46
N HIS A 271 2.33 -3.03 -3.18
CA HIS A 271 1.61 -1.80 -2.83
C HIS A 271 2.42 -0.55 -3.16
N LEU A 272 3.75 -0.59 -3.02
CA LEU A 272 4.62 0.50 -3.42
C LEU A 272 4.59 0.72 -4.95
N ALA A 273 4.53 -0.36 -5.76
CA ALA A 273 4.35 -0.26 -7.20
C ALA A 273 3.05 0.48 -7.57
N VAL A 274 1.95 0.17 -6.86
CA VAL A 274 0.67 0.89 -7.02
C VAL A 274 0.83 2.38 -6.68
N ALA A 275 1.49 2.68 -5.57
CA ALA A 275 1.68 4.06 -5.12
C ALA A 275 2.62 4.88 -6.03
N LEU A 276 3.52 4.22 -6.75
CA LEU A 276 4.42 4.81 -7.75
C LEU A 276 3.77 4.94 -9.13
N ASP A 277 2.52 4.56 -9.28
CA ASP A 277 1.78 4.53 -10.55
C ASP A 277 2.49 3.72 -11.65
N ALA A 278 3.20 2.66 -11.25
CA ALA A 278 3.95 1.79 -12.15
C ALA A 278 3.02 0.75 -12.81
N PRO A 279 3.29 0.33 -14.06
CA PRO A 279 2.69 -0.89 -14.63
C PRO A 279 2.88 -2.07 -13.69
N HIS A 280 1.78 -2.76 -13.30
CA HIS A 280 1.87 -3.73 -12.22
C HIS A 280 0.96 -4.94 -12.39
N VAL A 281 1.53 -6.13 -12.19
CA VAL A 281 0.77 -7.38 -12.00
C VAL A 281 0.98 -7.86 -10.56
N GLN A 282 -0.08 -7.85 -9.76
CA GLN A 282 -0.06 -8.35 -8.38
C GLN A 282 -0.62 -9.77 -8.31
N ILE A 283 0.22 -10.71 -7.92
CA ILE A 283 -0.09 -12.14 -7.82
C ILE A 283 -0.71 -12.43 -6.44
N PHE A 284 -1.87 -13.08 -6.45
CA PHE A 284 -2.56 -13.53 -5.25
C PHE A 284 -2.67 -15.05 -5.23
N SER A 285 -2.08 -15.69 -4.23
CA SER A 285 -2.24 -17.12 -3.96
C SER A 285 -3.46 -17.41 -3.07
N GLN A 286 -4.11 -16.36 -2.53
CA GLN A 286 -5.25 -16.42 -1.62
C GLN A 286 -6.32 -15.40 -2.04
N PRO A 287 -7.62 -15.60 -1.72
CA PRO A 287 -8.71 -14.72 -2.16
C PRO A 287 -8.73 -13.37 -1.42
N ARG A 288 -7.69 -12.56 -1.57
CA ARG A 288 -7.47 -11.29 -0.85
C ARG A 288 -7.39 -10.07 -1.75
N ALA A 289 -7.47 -10.22 -3.07
CA ALA A 289 -7.40 -9.12 -4.01
C ALA A 289 -8.45 -8.03 -3.72
N TRP A 290 -9.65 -8.42 -3.28
CA TRP A 290 -10.72 -7.49 -2.88
C TRP A 290 -10.30 -6.55 -1.76
N ARG A 291 -9.38 -6.98 -0.87
CA ARG A 291 -8.92 -6.19 0.27
C ARG A 291 -7.74 -5.30 -0.08
N ALA A 292 -6.82 -5.77 -0.89
CA ALA A 292 -5.50 -5.18 -1.02
C ALA A 292 -4.98 -5.12 -2.46
N GLY A 293 -5.74 -5.57 -3.44
CA GLY A 293 -5.36 -5.48 -4.86
C GLY A 293 -5.41 -4.04 -5.37
N PRO A 294 -4.76 -3.75 -6.48
CA PRO A 294 -4.85 -2.46 -7.13
C PRO A 294 -6.30 -2.17 -7.57
N VAL A 295 -6.72 -0.92 -7.46
CA VAL A 295 -8.06 -0.46 -7.84
C VAL A 295 -7.99 0.87 -8.57
N GLY A 296 -8.88 1.07 -9.54
CA GLY A 296 -9.05 2.35 -10.24
C GLY A 296 -8.06 2.60 -11.38
N CYS A 297 -7.30 1.57 -11.81
CA CYS A 297 -6.29 1.69 -12.84
C CYS A 297 -6.31 0.44 -13.74
N THR A 298 -6.19 0.59 -15.07
CA THR A 298 -6.24 -0.51 -16.04
C THR A 298 -4.89 -1.20 -16.25
N TYR A 299 -3.79 -0.52 -15.94
CA TYR A 299 -2.43 -1.04 -16.04
C TYR A 299 -1.84 -1.51 -14.70
N GLN A 300 -2.71 -1.70 -13.71
CA GLN A 300 -2.38 -2.31 -12.42
C GLN A 300 -3.44 -3.35 -12.11
N VAL A 301 -3.07 -4.62 -12.17
CA VAL A 301 -4.03 -5.71 -12.11
C VAL A 301 -3.73 -6.70 -11.00
N ALA A 302 -4.78 -7.26 -10.40
CA ALA A 302 -4.70 -8.40 -9.49
C ALA A 302 -4.98 -9.69 -10.27
N LEU A 303 -4.14 -10.70 -10.08
CA LEU A 303 -4.26 -11.99 -10.75
C LEU A 303 -4.23 -13.14 -9.74
N GLY A 304 -5.05 -14.16 -9.95
CA GLY A 304 -5.18 -15.31 -9.05
C GLY A 304 -6.22 -15.07 -7.96
N GLY A 305 -6.06 -15.77 -6.82
CA GLY A 305 -6.94 -15.62 -5.65
C GLY A 305 -7.56 -16.93 -5.16
N GLN A 306 -7.95 -17.86 -6.01
CA GLN A 306 -8.35 -19.22 -5.58
C GLN A 306 -7.15 -20.18 -5.57
N ALA A 307 -6.24 -19.96 -6.51
CA ALA A 307 -4.95 -20.60 -6.58
C ALA A 307 -3.92 -19.57 -7.08
N ALA A 308 -2.64 -19.84 -6.85
CA ALA A 308 -1.57 -19.07 -7.45
C ALA A 308 -1.60 -19.25 -8.98
N PRO A 309 -1.54 -18.16 -9.78
CA PRO A 309 -1.53 -18.26 -11.24
C PRO A 309 -0.25 -18.94 -11.73
N ASN A 310 -0.32 -19.56 -12.91
CA ASN A 310 0.85 -20.08 -13.59
C ASN A 310 1.61 -18.98 -14.36
N VAL A 311 2.78 -19.33 -14.91
CA VAL A 311 3.63 -18.37 -15.64
C VAL A 311 2.95 -17.80 -16.88
N ALA A 312 2.18 -18.62 -17.62
CA ALA A 312 1.50 -18.17 -18.84
C ALA A 312 0.41 -17.13 -18.54
N GLU A 313 -0.34 -17.33 -17.45
CA GLU A 313 -1.34 -16.36 -16.97
C GLU A 313 -0.71 -15.04 -16.56
N VAL A 314 0.40 -15.10 -15.79
CA VAL A 314 1.14 -13.90 -15.36
C VAL A 314 1.74 -13.17 -16.55
N TRP A 315 2.27 -13.90 -17.53
CA TRP A 315 2.80 -13.34 -18.75
C TRP A 315 1.74 -12.64 -19.59
N ALA A 316 0.59 -13.28 -19.81
CA ALA A 316 -0.54 -12.67 -20.53
C ALA A 316 -1.03 -11.39 -19.84
N ALA A 317 -1.13 -11.40 -18.51
CA ALA A 317 -1.50 -10.22 -17.75
C ALA A 317 -0.46 -9.09 -17.88
N TRP A 318 0.84 -9.44 -17.88
CA TRP A 318 1.92 -8.46 -18.07
C TRP A 318 1.85 -7.77 -19.46
N LEU A 319 1.61 -8.52 -20.51
CA LEU A 319 1.43 -7.97 -21.85
C LEU A 319 0.20 -7.03 -21.91
N ALA A 320 -0.91 -7.43 -21.33
CA ALA A 320 -2.12 -6.60 -21.28
C ALA A 320 -1.90 -5.30 -20.48
N VAL A 321 -1.18 -5.38 -19.36
CA VAL A 321 -0.77 -4.22 -18.54
C VAL A 321 0.05 -3.23 -19.36
N GLY A 322 1.00 -3.73 -20.17
CA GLY A 322 1.83 -2.90 -21.05
C GLY A 322 1.01 -2.14 -22.09
N VAL A 323 0.07 -2.82 -22.75
CA VAL A 323 -0.85 -2.19 -23.71
C VAL A 323 -1.72 -1.13 -23.05
N ALA A 324 -2.29 -1.45 -21.87
CA ALA A 324 -3.13 -0.52 -21.13
C ALA A 324 -2.35 0.72 -20.67
N TYR A 325 -1.09 0.54 -20.23
CA TYR A 325 -0.22 1.64 -19.83
C TYR A 325 0.11 2.59 -20.98
N ALA A 326 0.46 2.02 -22.15
CA ALA A 326 0.73 2.79 -23.37
C ALA A 326 -0.49 3.60 -23.82
N SER A 327 -1.67 3.02 -23.69
CA SER A 327 -2.94 3.70 -24.03
C SER A 327 -3.26 4.85 -23.07
N ALA A 328 -2.93 4.68 -21.79
CA ALA A 328 -3.14 5.72 -20.77
C ALA A 328 -2.09 6.85 -20.84
N HIS A 329 -0.92 6.59 -21.43
CA HIS A 329 0.20 7.52 -21.54
C HIS A 329 0.66 7.66 -23.00
N PRO A 330 -0.11 8.36 -23.87
CA PRO A 330 0.26 8.56 -25.26
C PRO A 330 1.63 9.26 -25.39
N GLY A 331 2.56 8.67 -26.13
CA GLY A 331 3.93 9.16 -26.28
C GLY A 331 4.92 8.59 -25.27
N ALA A 332 4.47 7.80 -24.28
CA ALA A 332 5.38 6.99 -23.49
C ALA A 332 5.90 5.83 -24.34
N PRO A 333 7.22 5.67 -24.53
CA PRO A 333 7.75 4.53 -25.27
C PRO A 333 7.42 3.25 -24.50
N ILE A 334 6.88 2.29 -25.23
CA ILE A 334 6.45 1.01 -24.70
C ILE A 334 7.70 0.18 -24.42
N GLY A 335 8.03 -0.01 -23.13
CA GLY A 335 8.98 -1.07 -22.72
C GLY A 335 8.40 -2.48 -22.85
N VAL A 336 7.32 -2.66 -23.62
CA VAL A 336 6.69 -3.95 -23.94
C VAL A 336 6.86 -4.19 -25.44
N PRO A 337 7.37 -5.35 -25.86
CA PRO A 337 7.60 -5.65 -27.27
C PRO A 337 6.28 -5.63 -28.06
N THR A 338 6.22 -4.79 -29.08
CA THR A 338 5.07 -4.68 -30.00
C THR A 338 4.92 -5.88 -30.95
N GLY A 339 5.72 -6.94 -30.78
CA GLY A 339 5.72 -8.11 -31.68
C GLY A 339 4.52 -9.05 -31.57
N ALA A 340 3.59 -8.86 -30.62
CA ALA A 340 2.44 -9.75 -30.45
C ALA A 340 1.11 -9.19 -30.99
N ALA A 341 1.09 -7.98 -31.53
CA ALA A 341 -0.16 -7.34 -31.99
C ALA A 341 -0.62 -7.81 -33.38
N SER A 342 0.18 -8.58 -34.12
CA SER A 342 -0.19 -9.00 -35.48
C SER A 342 -0.95 -10.33 -35.61
N ASN A 343 -1.14 -11.09 -34.50
CA ASN A 343 -1.79 -12.41 -34.56
C ASN A 343 -3.11 -12.53 -33.76
N LEU A 344 -3.70 -11.42 -33.30
CA LEU A 344 -4.98 -11.45 -32.55
C LEU A 344 -6.16 -10.86 -33.32
N GLN A 345 -6.04 -10.75 -34.65
CA GLN A 345 -7.17 -10.38 -35.55
C GLN A 345 -7.65 -11.59 -36.36
N THR A 346 -8.19 -12.61 -35.74
CA THR A 346 -9.19 -13.55 -36.29
C THR A 346 -9.64 -14.45 -35.14
N ASP A 347 -10.76 -14.13 -34.52
CA ASP A 347 -11.83 -14.98 -34.00
C ASP A 347 -12.64 -14.25 -32.91
N ALA A 348 -13.33 -13.20 -33.37
CA ALA A 348 -14.37 -12.56 -32.57
C ALA A 348 -15.73 -12.75 -33.25
N SER A 349 -16.18 -14.00 -33.33
CA SER A 349 -17.59 -14.31 -33.62
C SER A 349 -17.96 -15.59 -32.89
N ALA A 350 -18.67 -15.44 -31.79
CA ALA A 350 -19.52 -16.37 -31.07
C ALA A 350 -19.23 -16.39 -29.55
N ASN A 351 -19.88 -15.54 -28.82
CA ASN A 351 -20.66 -15.87 -27.62
C ASN A 351 -20.94 -14.60 -26.80
N THR A 352 -22.09 -14.02 -27.08
CA THR A 352 -22.72 -13.02 -26.21
C THR A 352 -23.65 -13.77 -25.24
N PRO A 353 -23.45 -13.77 -23.94
CA PRO A 353 -24.51 -14.12 -23.00
C PRO A 353 -25.37 -12.88 -22.74
N ALA A 354 -26.67 -13.09 -22.82
CA ALA A 354 -27.74 -12.13 -22.63
C ALA A 354 -27.63 -11.37 -21.30
N ALA A 355 -27.88 -10.07 -21.39
CA ALA A 355 -28.06 -9.19 -20.24
C ALA A 355 -29.33 -9.58 -19.46
N ALA A 356 -29.16 -9.94 -18.20
CA ALA A 356 -30.25 -10.03 -17.24
C ALA A 356 -30.45 -8.66 -16.59
N ASN A 357 -31.56 -8.02 -16.95
CA ASN A 357 -32.12 -6.86 -16.26
C ASN A 357 -32.41 -7.21 -14.80
N SER A 358 -31.80 -6.53 -13.84
CA SER A 358 -32.33 -6.44 -12.49
C SER A 358 -32.54 -4.99 -12.11
N SER A 359 -33.81 -4.66 -11.93
CA SER A 359 -34.34 -3.37 -11.50
C SER A 359 -33.75 -2.97 -10.15
N ALA A 360 -33.25 -1.75 -10.09
CA ALA A 360 -32.85 -1.10 -8.84
C ALA A 360 -34.11 -0.75 -8.01
N ALA A 361 -34.24 -1.37 -6.85
CA ALA A 361 -35.17 -0.94 -5.81
C ALA A 361 -34.50 0.13 -4.95
N ALA A 362 -35.16 1.30 -4.86
CA ALA A 362 -34.76 2.44 -4.07
C ALA A 362 -34.77 2.09 -2.56
N ALA A 363 -33.72 2.47 -1.85
CA ALA A 363 -33.65 2.39 -0.39
C ALA A 363 -34.46 3.50 0.27
N PRO A 364 -35.16 3.25 1.37
CA PRO A 364 -35.91 4.29 2.09
C PRO A 364 -34.99 5.16 2.96
N GLN A 365 -35.30 6.46 3.00
CA GLN A 365 -34.67 7.45 3.87
C GLN A 365 -35.05 7.19 5.34
N PRO A 366 -34.16 7.39 6.31
CA PRO A 366 -34.51 7.33 7.72
C PRO A 366 -35.17 8.64 8.18
N ALA A 367 -36.28 8.49 8.91
CA ALA A 367 -37.01 9.57 9.58
C ALA A 367 -36.23 10.16 10.77
N PRO A 368 -36.48 11.43 11.17
CA PRO A 368 -35.76 12.06 12.26
C PRO A 368 -36.21 11.52 13.63
N ALA A 369 -35.23 11.22 14.48
CA ALA A 369 -35.44 10.76 15.83
C ALA A 369 -35.90 11.89 16.75
N THR A 370 -37.11 11.79 17.28
CA THR A 370 -37.63 12.64 18.36
C THR A 370 -37.06 12.19 19.71
N ASN A 371 -36.43 13.11 20.38
CA ASN A 371 -35.82 12.99 21.69
C ASN A 371 -36.90 13.17 22.77
N THR A 372 -37.29 12.14 23.51
CA THR A 372 -38.04 12.27 24.75
C THR A 372 -37.36 11.46 25.85
N ARG A 373 -36.78 12.17 26.83
CA ARG A 373 -36.35 11.62 28.10
C ARG A 373 -37.57 11.32 28.99
N PRO A 374 -37.58 10.26 29.72
CA PRO A 374 -38.35 10.20 30.98
C PRO A 374 -37.48 10.52 32.19
N ARG A 375 -38.06 11.35 33.06
CA ARG A 375 -37.65 11.52 34.45
C ARG A 375 -38.12 10.32 35.26
N ALA A 376 -37.27 9.73 36.05
CA ALA A 376 -37.39 9.33 37.44
C ALA A 376 -36.10 8.59 37.84
#